data_e294328093f9e399301efa71cfcd2b07
#
_entry.id   e294328093f9e399301efa71cfcd2b07
#
_cell.length_a   1.000
_cell.length_b   1.000
_cell.length_c   1.000
_cell.angle_alpha   90.00
_cell.angle_beta   90.00
_cell.angle_gamma   90.00
#
_symmetry.space_group_name_H-M   'P 1'
#
loop_
_entity.id
_entity.type
_entity.pdbx_description
1 polymer ?
#
loop_
_entity_poly.entity_id
_entity_poly.type
_entity_poly.pdbx_seq_one_letter_code
_entity_poly.pdbx_strand_id
1 'polypeptide(L)'
;MCHLQSQKCDALEDVVTASDGVGTAPLTEVLEVLSERIVRYRFDDQTIVYCNRAWALANGGEPDDFVGRALDTLLAPSEREGLVHQLSRLGPETPFLKDSMTRTGADRWIEWADLYLPGPDGPHVLAVGRDVTERRDAELRLAASEERYRGLALRDALTGLANRRLLDELLTAALARTSRSGSCLVVSFLDLDGFKAINDDYGHAVGDAVLEEVGRRLRATVREEDIIARIGGDEFVVVQECPPDQTDSPAARLEHLMSEAITLDGARIECGVSIGSVVAGPEHDSAALVAAADAAMYIMKRRSRRPDQERSAPGPLSSDRPVALSQKIA
;
A
#
# COMPACT_ATOMS: atom_id res chain seq x y z
N MET A 1 2.33 20.76 -17.60
CA MET A 1 1.57 19.63 -18.20
C MET A 1 0.70 20.02 -19.40
N CYS A 2 0.53 21.28 -19.74
CA CYS A 2 -0.33 21.73 -20.87
C CYS A 2 0.37 21.80 -22.23
N HIS A 3 1.71 21.77 -22.30
CA HIS A 3 2.45 21.95 -23.56
C HIS A 3 2.70 20.65 -24.36
N LEU A 4 2.56 19.47 -23.74
CA LEU A 4 2.75 18.17 -24.41
C LEU A 4 1.47 17.63 -25.07
N GLN A 5 0.30 18.17 -24.73
CA GLN A 5 -0.97 17.79 -25.36
C GLN A 5 -1.23 18.52 -26.68
N SER A 6 -0.70 19.75 -26.84
CA SER A 6 -0.84 20.51 -28.08
C SER A 6 -0.07 19.89 -29.26
N GLN A 7 1.15 19.39 -29.02
CA GLN A 7 1.98 18.81 -30.10
C GLN A 7 1.49 17.47 -30.67
N LYS A 8 0.58 16.76 -29.96
CA LYS A 8 0.02 15.50 -30.47
C LYS A 8 -1.26 15.69 -31.30
N CYS A 9 -1.99 16.81 -31.12
CA CYS A 9 -3.09 17.15 -31.99
C CYS A 9 -2.59 17.63 -33.36
N ASP A 10 -1.52 18.41 -33.40
CA ASP A 10 -0.96 18.93 -34.66
C ASP A 10 -0.46 17.79 -35.58
N ALA A 11 0.02 16.69 -35.03
CA ALA A 11 0.47 15.53 -35.83
C ALA A 11 -0.66 14.73 -36.49
N LEU A 12 -1.90 14.84 -36.00
CA LEU A 12 -3.07 14.21 -36.62
C LEU A 12 -3.73 15.12 -37.68
N GLU A 13 -3.66 16.44 -37.51
CA GLU A 13 -4.12 17.40 -38.52
C GLU A 13 -3.20 17.43 -39.75
N ASP A 14 -1.91 17.30 -39.61
CA ASP A 14 -0.95 17.22 -40.71
C ASP A 14 -1.10 15.97 -41.58
N VAL A 15 -1.62 14.86 -41.06
CA VAL A 15 -1.88 13.62 -41.81
C VAL A 15 -3.15 13.74 -42.68
N VAL A 16 -4.07 14.66 -42.34
CA VAL A 16 -5.35 14.81 -43.05
C VAL A 16 -5.25 15.81 -44.23
N THR A 17 -4.23 16.70 -44.27
CA THR A 17 -4.13 17.78 -45.22
C THR A 17 -3.01 17.67 -46.28
N ALA A 18 -2.17 16.62 -46.22
CA ALA A 18 -1.09 16.45 -47.21
C ALA A 18 -1.58 15.71 -48.45
N SER A 19 -2.22 16.42 -49.34
CA SER A 19 -2.33 16.06 -50.75
C SER A 19 -1.52 17.04 -51.58
N ASP A 20 -0.24 16.65 -51.86
CA ASP A 20 0.44 16.89 -53.15
C ASP A 20 1.90 16.45 -53.08
N GLY A 21 2.17 15.34 -53.77
CA GLY A 21 3.44 15.10 -54.44
C GLY A 21 4.69 14.81 -53.61
N VAL A 22 4.83 13.57 -53.10
CA VAL A 22 6.06 12.72 -53.14
C VAL A 22 5.61 11.34 -52.61
N GLY A 23 5.82 10.27 -53.36
CA GLY A 23 5.67 8.83 -53.06
C GLY A 23 5.06 8.40 -51.70
N THR A 24 3.88 8.86 -51.38
CA THR A 24 3.15 8.45 -50.18
C THR A 24 2.39 7.16 -50.48
N ALA A 25 2.68 6.11 -49.72
CA ALA A 25 1.78 4.97 -49.67
C ALA A 25 0.34 5.48 -49.44
N PRO A 26 -0.68 4.93 -50.12
CA PRO A 26 -2.05 5.33 -49.86
C PRO A 26 -2.31 5.27 -48.35
N LEU A 27 -3.03 6.25 -47.80
CA LEU A 27 -3.32 6.31 -46.35
C LEU A 27 -3.88 4.99 -45.79
N THR A 28 -4.63 4.27 -46.63
CA THR A 28 -5.13 2.92 -46.34
C THR A 28 -4.02 1.90 -46.08
N GLU A 29 -2.92 1.93 -46.81
CA GLU A 29 -1.80 1.00 -46.58
C GLU A 29 -1.11 1.30 -45.23
N VAL A 30 -1.04 2.55 -44.84
CA VAL A 30 -0.48 2.94 -43.53
C VAL A 30 -1.40 2.44 -42.41
N LEU A 31 -2.72 2.59 -42.56
CA LEU A 31 -3.69 2.12 -41.55
C LEU A 31 -3.67 0.60 -41.40
N GLU A 32 -3.37 -0.16 -42.48
CA GLU A 32 -3.31 -1.64 -42.44
C GLU A 32 -2.12 -2.18 -41.66
N VAL A 33 -1.00 -1.44 -41.57
CA VAL A 33 0.20 -1.91 -40.82
C VAL A 33 0.21 -1.48 -39.36
N LEU A 34 -0.74 -0.62 -38.93
CA LEU A 34 -0.86 -0.22 -37.55
C LEU A 34 -1.37 -1.36 -36.67
N SER A 35 -0.81 -1.45 -35.47
CA SER A 35 -1.24 -2.42 -34.46
C SER A 35 -2.51 -1.99 -33.71
N GLU A 36 -2.84 -0.71 -33.78
CA GLU A 36 -4.07 -0.15 -33.26
C GLU A 36 -5.27 -0.69 -34.04
N ARG A 37 -6.35 -0.99 -33.34
CA ARG A 37 -7.62 -1.44 -33.92
C ARG A 37 -8.37 -0.24 -34.48
N ILE A 38 -8.53 -0.14 -35.77
CA ILE A 38 -9.20 0.99 -36.42
C ILE A 38 -10.48 0.50 -37.08
N VAL A 39 -11.60 1.14 -36.76
CA VAL A 39 -12.89 0.91 -37.40
C VAL A 39 -13.56 2.26 -37.68
N ARG A 40 -14.12 2.39 -38.88
CA ARG A 40 -14.96 3.51 -39.28
C ARG A 40 -16.35 3.01 -39.60
N TYR A 41 -17.36 3.63 -39.02
CA TYR A 41 -18.76 3.25 -39.23
C TYR A 41 -19.64 4.51 -39.34
N ARG A 42 -20.81 4.32 -39.94
CA ARG A 42 -21.80 5.41 -40.07
C ARG A 42 -22.37 5.72 -38.69
N PHE A 43 -22.58 7.01 -38.44
CA PHE A 43 -23.06 7.45 -37.12
C PHE A 43 -24.50 6.99 -36.84
N ASP A 44 -25.37 7.00 -37.89
CA ASP A 44 -26.81 6.81 -37.76
C ASP A 44 -27.20 5.33 -37.54
N ASP A 45 -26.64 4.42 -38.36
CA ASP A 45 -27.00 2.98 -38.38
C ASP A 45 -25.85 2.08 -37.98
N GLN A 46 -24.70 2.66 -37.60
CA GLN A 46 -23.49 1.98 -37.18
C GLN A 46 -22.92 0.97 -38.21
N THR A 47 -23.32 1.11 -39.48
CA THR A 47 -22.77 0.27 -40.55
C THR A 47 -21.28 0.50 -40.72
N ILE A 48 -20.48 -0.54 -40.63
CA ILE A 48 -19.02 -0.50 -40.80
C ILE A 48 -18.72 -0.23 -42.28
N VAL A 49 -17.96 0.85 -42.53
CA VAL A 49 -17.53 1.24 -43.88
C VAL A 49 -16.05 0.97 -44.11
N TYR A 50 -15.29 0.80 -43.04
CA TYR A 50 -13.87 0.43 -43.09
C TYR A 50 -13.46 -0.18 -41.74
N CYS A 51 -12.60 -1.16 -41.77
CA CYS A 51 -11.81 -1.59 -40.60
C CYS A 51 -10.43 -2.05 -41.09
N ASN A 52 -9.40 -1.82 -40.28
CA ASN A 52 -8.08 -2.35 -40.57
C ASN A 52 -7.95 -3.82 -40.13
N ARG A 53 -6.89 -4.47 -40.62
CA ARG A 53 -6.62 -5.87 -40.31
C ARG A 53 -6.49 -6.15 -38.82
N ALA A 54 -5.90 -5.24 -38.05
CA ALA A 54 -5.76 -5.40 -36.60
C ALA A 54 -7.12 -5.47 -35.89
N TRP A 55 -8.08 -4.66 -36.31
CA TRP A 55 -9.45 -4.70 -35.78
C TRP A 55 -10.17 -5.96 -36.21
N ALA A 56 -10.08 -6.34 -37.49
CA ALA A 56 -10.74 -7.52 -38.04
C ALA A 56 -10.26 -8.83 -37.38
N LEU A 57 -8.95 -9.01 -37.26
CA LEU A 57 -8.36 -10.16 -36.59
C LEU A 57 -8.77 -10.26 -35.11
N ALA A 58 -8.86 -9.12 -34.41
CA ALA A 58 -9.33 -9.09 -33.03
C ALA A 58 -10.80 -9.52 -32.87
N ASN A 59 -11.59 -9.41 -33.94
CA ASN A 59 -12.99 -9.86 -34.01
C ASN A 59 -13.17 -11.20 -34.74
N GLY A 60 -12.07 -11.89 -35.07
CA GLY A 60 -12.08 -13.25 -35.55
C GLY A 60 -12.32 -13.41 -37.06
N GLY A 61 -11.99 -12.37 -37.88
CA GLY A 61 -12.17 -12.42 -39.34
C GLY A 61 -11.17 -11.53 -40.09
N GLU A 62 -11.40 -11.36 -41.36
CA GLU A 62 -10.69 -10.41 -42.23
C GLU A 62 -11.59 -9.18 -42.51
N PRO A 63 -11.04 -8.04 -42.96
CA PRO A 63 -11.82 -6.80 -43.12
C PRO A 63 -13.09 -6.95 -43.96
N ASP A 64 -13.04 -7.73 -45.01
CA ASP A 64 -14.20 -7.97 -45.92
C ASP A 64 -15.36 -8.70 -45.23
N ASP A 65 -15.11 -9.41 -44.13
CA ASP A 65 -16.15 -10.10 -43.36
C ASP A 65 -17.03 -9.14 -42.55
N PHE A 66 -16.57 -7.91 -42.36
CA PHE A 66 -17.19 -6.93 -41.48
C PHE A 66 -17.76 -5.71 -42.19
N VAL A 67 -17.17 -5.29 -43.29
CA VAL A 67 -17.64 -4.13 -44.04
C VAL A 67 -19.10 -4.38 -44.52
N GLY A 68 -19.97 -3.39 -44.28
CA GLY A 68 -21.40 -3.47 -44.55
C GLY A 68 -22.26 -4.07 -43.44
N ARG A 69 -21.65 -4.57 -42.34
CA ARG A 69 -22.39 -5.09 -41.18
C ARG A 69 -22.58 -3.96 -40.14
N ALA A 70 -23.62 -4.05 -39.34
CA ALA A 70 -23.83 -3.13 -38.24
C ALA A 70 -22.94 -3.52 -37.04
N LEU A 71 -22.19 -2.55 -36.50
CA LEU A 71 -21.21 -2.75 -35.44
C LEU A 71 -21.84 -3.34 -34.15
N ASP A 72 -23.05 -2.86 -33.81
CA ASP A 72 -23.79 -3.32 -32.63
C ASP A 72 -24.10 -4.83 -32.65
N THR A 73 -24.21 -5.42 -33.84
CA THR A 73 -24.47 -6.88 -33.99
C THR A 73 -23.26 -7.74 -33.61
N LEU A 74 -22.08 -7.17 -33.59
CA LEU A 74 -20.80 -7.82 -33.29
C LEU A 74 -20.42 -7.71 -31.81
N LEU A 75 -21.04 -6.78 -31.09
CA LEU A 75 -20.70 -6.45 -29.70
C LEU A 75 -21.49 -7.35 -28.71
N ALA A 76 -20.86 -7.66 -27.59
CA ALA A 76 -21.52 -8.23 -26.43
C ALA A 76 -22.57 -7.25 -25.86
N PRO A 77 -23.62 -7.71 -25.13
CA PRO A 77 -24.65 -6.82 -24.58
C PRO A 77 -24.11 -5.64 -23.76
N SER A 78 -23.11 -5.86 -22.91
CA SER A 78 -22.45 -4.81 -22.10
C SER A 78 -21.68 -3.81 -22.95
N GLU A 79 -21.09 -4.24 -24.04
CA GLU A 79 -20.36 -3.36 -24.96
C GLU A 79 -21.31 -2.50 -25.78
N ARG A 80 -22.51 -3.02 -26.14
CA ARG A 80 -23.55 -2.24 -26.82
C ARG A 80 -24.06 -1.07 -25.98
N GLU A 81 -24.29 -1.31 -24.67
CA GLU A 81 -24.70 -0.23 -23.76
C GLU A 81 -23.62 0.86 -23.70
N GLY A 82 -22.36 0.46 -23.63
CA GLY A 82 -21.22 1.38 -23.70
C GLY A 82 -21.18 2.20 -24.98
N LEU A 83 -21.37 1.54 -26.13
CA LEU A 83 -21.41 2.20 -27.45
C LEU A 83 -22.55 3.24 -27.52
N VAL A 84 -23.76 2.86 -27.10
CA VAL A 84 -24.91 3.79 -27.09
C VAL A 84 -24.65 5.01 -26.22
N HIS A 85 -24.10 4.79 -25.02
CA HIS A 85 -23.74 5.90 -24.13
C HIS A 85 -22.67 6.81 -24.76
N GLN A 86 -21.70 6.25 -25.45
CA GLN A 86 -20.63 6.97 -26.11
C GLN A 86 -21.13 7.79 -27.29
N LEU A 87 -21.96 7.20 -28.15
CA LEU A 87 -22.57 7.90 -29.30
C LEU A 87 -23.49 9.03 -28.84
N SER A 88 -24.17 8.91 -27.71
CA SER A 88 -25.00 9.99 -27.16
C SER A 88 -24.23 11.26 -26.79
N ARG A 89 -22.91 11.15 -26.56
CA ARG A 89 -22.00 12.24 -26.19
C ARG A 89 -21.19 12.77 -27.36
N LEU A 90 -21.05 11.96 -28.42
CA LEU A 90 -20.27 12.29 -29.61
C LEU A 90 -21.13 13.04 -30.62
N GLY A 91 -20.61 14.08 -31.23
CA GLY A 91 -21.35 14.87 -32.23
C GLY A 91 -20.58 16.11 -32.69
N PRO A 92 -21.20 16.99 -33.49
CA PRO A 92 -20.51 18.17 -34.01
C PRO A 92 -19.94 19.12 -32.97
N GLU A 93 -20.57 19.20 -31.77
CA GLU A 93 -20.12 20.04 -30.66
C GLU A 93 -19.08 19.34 -29.78
N THR A 94 -19.06 18.01 -29.81
CA THR A 94 -18.09 17.16 -29.11
C THR A 94 -17.53 16.15 -30.10
N PRO A 95 -16.65 16.56 -31.02
CA PRO A 95 -16.21 15.72 -32.13
C PRO A 95 -15.19 14.65 -31.72
N PHE A 96 -14.67 14.69 -30.48
CA PHE A 96 -13.66 13.77 -30.00
C PHE A 96 -13.98 13.30 -28.57
N LEU A 97 -13.96 11.98 -28.38
CA LEU A 97 -14.07 11.34 -27.07
C LEU A 97 -12.91 10.36 -26.89
N LYS A 98 -12.28 10.41 -25.72
CA LYS A 98 -11.19 9.49 -25.32
C LYS A 98 -11.43 8.98 -23.91
N ASP A 99 -12.55 8.31 -23.69
CA ASP A 99 -12.93 7.93 -22.31
C ASP A 99 -13.44 6.50 -22.18
N SER A 100 -13.45 5.71 -23.25
CA SER A 100 -13.96 4.37 -23.15
C SER A 100 -12.82 3.35 -23.06
N MET A 101 -12.92 2.51 -22.07
CA MET A 101 -12.03 1.38 -21.88
C MET A 101 -12.86 0.11 -21.82
N THR A 102 -12.62 -0.80 -22.76
CA THR A 102 -13.33 -2.09 -22.78
C THR A 102 -12.38 -3.21 -22.40
N ARG A 103 -12.91 -4.19 -21.64
CA ARG A 103 -12.25 -5.45 -21.37
C ARG A 103 -12.81 -6.48 -22.34
N THR A 104 -11.97 -6.94 -23.26
CA THR A 104 -12.39 -7.96 -24.23
C THR A 104 -12.22 -9.37 -23.67
N GLY A 105 -12.95 -10.35 -24.22
CA GLY A 105 -12.98 -11.73 -23.74
C GLY A 105 -11.64 -12.48 -23.68
N ALA A 106 -10.55 -11.88 -24.22
CA ALA A 106 -9.17 -12.36 -24.10
C ALA A 106 -8.40 -11.72 -22.92
N ASP A 107 -9.11 -11.14 -21.97
CA ASP A 107 -8.55 -10.44 -20.79
C ASP A 107 -7.66 -9.24 -21.15
N ARG A 108 -7.97 -8.57 -22.28
CA ARG A 108 -7.26 -7.42 -22.79
C ARG A 108 -7.99 -6.12 -22.51
N TRP A 109 -7.23 -5.08 -22.21
CA TRP A 109 -7.75 -3.72 -22.02
C TRP A 109 -7.51 -2.90 -23.27
N ILE A 110 -8.61 -2.44 -23.89
CA ILE A 110 -8.54 -1.57 -25.08
C ILE A 110 -9.04 -0.19 -24.71
N GLU A 111 -8.16 0.79 -24.87
CA GLU A 111 -8.48 2.20 -24.74
C GLU A 111 -8.97 2.71 -26.10
N TRP A 112 -10.18 3.27 -26.17
CA TRP A 112 -10.78 3.77 -27.39
C TRP A 112 -10.72 5.29 -27.47
N ALA A 113 -10.46 5.79 -28.66
CA ALA A 113 -10.58 7.18 -29.05
C ALA A 113 -11.50 7.26 -30.25
N ASP A 114 -12.59 8.02 -30.14
CA ASP A 114 -13.61 8.15 -31.18
C ASP A 114 -13.64 9.57 -31.70
N LEU A 115 -13.69 9.67 -33.01
CA LEU A 115 -13.76 10.94 -33.74
C LEU A 115 -15.02 11.00 -34.60
N TYR A 116 -15.84 12.01 -34.37
CA TYR A 116 -16.99 12.34 -35.24
C TYR A 116 -16.50 13.04 -36.51
N LEU A 117 -16.83 12.47 -37.67
CA LEU A 117 -16.42 12.96 -38.97
C LEU A 117 -17.68 13.36 -39.77
N PRO A 118 -17.92 14.63 -40.04
CA PRO A 118 -18.96 15.02 -40.98
C PRO A 118 -18.57 14.59 -42.41
N GLY A 119 -19.52 14.18 -43.19
CA GLY A 119 -19.29 13.75 -44.58
C GLY A 119 -20.47 13.98 -45.49
N PRO A 120 -20.28 13.98 -46.84
CA PRO A 120 -21.35 14.24 -47.81
C PRO A 120 -22.42 13.13 -47.79
N ASP A 121 -22.04 11.90 -47.42
CA ASP A 121 -22.92 10.73 -47.34
C ASP A 121 -23.44 10.50 -45.91
N GLY A 122 -23.42 11.52 -45.05
CA GLY A 122 -23.79 11.48 -43.66
C GLY A 122 -22.56 11.41 -42.71
N PRO A 123 -22.79 11.57 -41.39
CA PRO A 123 -21.70 11.55 -40.43
C PRO A 123 -21.19 10.14 -40.19
N HIS A 124 -19.90 10.04 -39.90
CA HIS A 124 -19.22 8.81 -39.54
C HIS A 124 -18.52 8.94 -38.18
N VAL A 125 -18.21 7.81 -37.60
CA VAL A 125 -17.29 7.70 -36.43
C VAL A 125 -16.06 6.95 -36.88
N LEU A 126 -14.88 7.50 -36.56
CA LEU A 126 -13.62 6.80 -36.63
C LEU A 126 -13.23 6.41 -35.20
N ALA A 127 -13.25 5.13 -34.87
CA ALA A 127 -12.83 4.62 -33.59
C ALA A 127 -11.43 3.98 -33.70
N VAL A 128 -10.54 4.40 -32.81
CA VAL A 128 -9.17 3.88 -32.71
C VAL A 128 -8.98 3.25 -31.34
N GLY A 129 -8.77 1.94 -31.34
CA GLY A 129 -8.57 1.13 -30.12
C GLY A 129 -7.10 0.79 -29.94
N ARG A 130 -6.53 1.17 -28.83
CA ARG A 130 -5.16 0.81 -28.44
C ARG A 130 -5.18 -0.23 -27.34
N ASP A 131 -4.45 -1.33 -27.54
CA ASP A 131 -4.21 -2.32 -26.47
C ASP A 131 -3.28 -1.70 -25.42
N VAL A 132 -3.79 -1.55 -24.22
CA VAL A 132 -3.07 -0.97 -23.07
C VAL A 132 -2.85 -1.99 -21.96
N THR A 133 -3.04 -3.28 -22.25
CA THR A 133 -2.94 -4.37 -21.26
C THR A 133 -1.58 -4.40 -20.61
N GLU A 134 -0.50 -4.44 -21.39
CA GLU A 134 0.87 -4.47 -20.85
C GLU A 134 1.20 -3.24 -19.99
N ARG A 135 0.74 -2.06 -20.42
CA ARG A 135 0.93 -0.81 -19.66
C ARG A 135 0.20 -0.88 -18.32
N ARG A 136 -1.07 -1.29 -18.31
CA ARG A 136 -1.84 -1.42 -17.08
C ARG A 136 -1.27 -2.49 -16.14
N ASP A 137 -0.88 -3.62 -16.68
CA ASP A 137 -0.26 -4.67 -15.87
C ASP A 137 1.07 -4.21 -15.27
N ALA A 138 1.85 -3.42 -15.99
CA ALA A 138 3.07 -2.82 -15.46
C ALA A 138 2.78 -1.78 -14.37
N GLU A 139 1.79 -0.92 -14.57
CA GLU A 139 1.33 0.07 -13.57
C GLU A 139 0.82 -0.62 -12.29
N LEU A 140 0.02 -1.68 -12.43
CA LEU A 140 -0.49 -2.46 -11.29
C LEU A 140 0.64 -3.19 -10.55
N ARG A 141 1.60 -3.79 -11.29
CA ARG A 141 2.77 -4.43 -10.68
C ARG A 141 3.64 -3.42 -9.94
N LEU A 142 3.84 -2.23 -10.50
CA LEU A 142 4.59 -1.16 -9.85
C LEU A 142 3.89 -0.71 -8.57
N ALA A 143 2.58 -0.42 -8.62
CA ALA A 143 1.81 -0.01 -7.46
C ALA A 143 1.83 -1.07 -6.34
N ALA A 144 1.66 -2.35 -6.70
CA ALA A 144 1.75 -3.45 -5.74
C ALA A 144 3.15 -3.59 -5.13
N SER A 145 4.20 -3.35 -5.94
CA SER A 145 5.59 -3.36 -5.49
C SER A 145 5.89 -2.20 -4.54
N GLU A 146 5.43 -1.00 -4.87
CA GLU A 146 5.58 0.20 -4.03
C GLU A 146 4.88 0.02 -2.68
N GLU A 147 3.65 -0.51 -2.67
CA GLU A 147 2.92 -0.78 -1.43
C GLU A 147 3.63 -1.84 -0.58
N ARG A 148 4.17 -2.89 -1.23
CA ARG A 148 4.97 -3.92 -0.54
C ARG A 148 6.23 -3.32 0.07
N TYR A 149 6.98 -2.49 -0.68
CA TYR A 149 8.19 -1.83 -0.16
C TYR A 149 7.85 -0.83 0.95
N ARG A 150 6.75 -0.10 0.83
CA ARG A 150 6.25 0.78 1.88
C ARG A 150 5.94 -0.02 3.15
N GLY A 151 5.25 -1.16 3.03
CA GLY A 151 4.97 -2.06 4.15
C GLY A 151 6.25 -2.55 4.85
N LEU A 152 7.26 -2.96 4.09
CA LEU A 152 8.56 -3.38 4.63
C LEU A 152 9.35 -2.23 5.26
N ALA A 153 9.28 -1.02 4.68
CA ALA A 153 9.97 0.17 5.20
C ALA A 153 9.32 0.76 6.45
N LEU A 154 8.07 0.42 6.76
CA LEU A 154 7.29 0.97 7.86
C LEU A 154 7.14 0.01 9.05
N ARG A 155 7.61 -1.23 8.92
CA ARG A 155 7.55 -2.23 10.00
C ARG A 155 8.93 -2.64 10.45
N ASP A 156 9.03 -3.06 11.72
CA ASP A 156 10.22 -3.73 12.26
C ASP A 156 10.36 -5.13 11.66
N ALA A 157 11.52 -5.43 11.10
CA ALA A 157 11.74 -6.67 10.34
C ALA A 157 11.67 -7.94 11.21
N LEU A 158 12.01 -7.84 12.50
CA LEU A 158 11.99 -8.95 13.41
C LEU A 158 10.59 -9.22 13.95
N THR A 159 9.95 -8.20 14.53
CA THR A 159 8.68 -8.37 15.25
C THR A 159 7.45 -8.13 14.38
N GLY A 160 7.63 -7.53 13.18
CA GLY A 160 6.54 -7.12 12.29
C GLY A 160 5.63 -6.01 12.87
N LEU A 161 5.97 -5.43 14.02
CA LEU A 161 5.31 -4.27 14.60
C LEU A 161 5.58 -3.01 13.78
N ALA A 162 4.85 -1.92 14.05
CA ALA A 162 5.21 -0.64 13.48
C ALA A 162 6.66 -0.27 13.88
N ASN A 163 7.41 0.30 12.95
CA ASN A 163 8.69 0.90 13.30
C ASN A 163 8.48 2.36 13.74
N ARG A 164 9.55 3.07 14.11
CA ARG A 164 9.51 4.47 14.54
C ARG A 164 8.78 5.38 13.55
N ARG A 165 8.96 5.16 12.26
CA ARG A 165 8.34 6.01 11.23
C ARG A 165 6.83 5.79 11.14
N LEU A 166 6.38 4.54 11.13
CA LEU A 166 4.95 4.23 11.13
C LEU A 166 4.27 4.66 12.43
N LEU A 167 4.97 4.53 13.56
CA LEU A 167 4.48 5.05 14.85
C LEU A 167 4.17 6.53 14.75
N ASP A 168 5.08 7.34 14.21
CA ASP A 168 4.89 8.80 14.09
C ASP A 168 3.69 9.16 13.22
N GLU A 169 3.54 8.48 12.06
CA GLU A 169 2.40 8.66 11.16
C GLU A 169 1.07 8.32 11.86
N LEU A 170 0.99 7.16 12.52
CA LEU A 170 -0.22 6.68 13.20
C LEU A 170 -0.57 7.50 14.45
N LEU A 171 0.44 7.88 15.24
CA LEU A 171 0.26 8.68 16.45
C LEU A 171 -0.26 10.08 16.10
N THR A 172 0.29 10.70 15.06
CA THR A 172 -0.20 12.00 14.55
C THR A 172 -1.68 11.91 14.16
N ALA A 173 -2.06 10.85 13.44
CA ALA A 173 -3.46 10.63 13.06
C ALA A 173 -4.37 10.37 14.27
N ALA A 174 -3.88 9.61 15.28
CA ALA A 174 -4.62 9.34 16.51
C ALA A 174 -4.85 10.61 17.34
N LEU A 175 -3.84 11.47 17.49
CA LEU A 175 -3.97 12.79 18.16
C LEU A 175 -5.03 13.66 17.49
N ALA A 176 -5.04 13.73 16.16
CA ALA A 176 -6.06 14.47 15.43
C ALA A 176 -7.47 13.89 15.57
N ARG A 177 -7.60 12.57 15.78
CA ARG A 177 -8.89 11.89 15.99
C ARG A 177 -9.42 12.14 17.42
N THR A 178 -8.60 11.92 18.45
CA THR A 178 -8.99 12.06 19.86
C THR A 178 -9.33 13.50 20.24
N SER A 179 -8.65 14.48 19.62
CA SER A 179 -9.00 15.91 19.78
C SER A 179 -10.46 16.22 19.36
N ARG A 180 -11.06 15.40 18.49
CA ARG A 180 -12.44 15.59 18.02
C ARG A 180 -13.45 14.73 18.79
N SER A 181 -13.06 13.54 19.25
CA SER A 181 -13.95 12.61 19.98
C SER A 181 -14.08 12.92 21.46
N GLY A 182 -13.13 13.67 22.05
CA GLY A 182 -13.07 13.91 23.49
C GLY A 182 -12.56 12.71 24.30
N SER A 183 -12.02 11.66 23.65
CA SER A 183 -11.32 10.56 24.30
C SER A 183 -9.88 10.95 24.63
N CYS A 184 -9.26 10.20 25.54
CA CYS A 184 -7.86 10.36 25.90
C CYS A 184 -6.98 9.39 25.13
N LEU A 185 -5.77 9.82 24.81
CA LEU A 185 -4.74 8.97 24.23
C LEU A 185 -3.64 8.77 25.29
N VAL A 186 -3.32 7.50 25.56
CA VAL A 186 -2.22 7.13 26.47
C VAL A 186 -1.10 6.55 25.65
N VAL A 187 0.11 7.10 25.81
CA VAL A 187 1.34 6.56 25.21
C VAL A 187 2.18 5.95 26.30
N SER A 188 2.50 4.68 26.15
CA SER A 188 3.35 3.91 27.06
C SER A 188 4.65 3.54 26.32
N PHE A 189 5.78 3.97 26.89
CA PHE A 189 7.11 3.58 26.43
C PHE A 189 7.63 2.45 27.32
N LEU A 190 8.10 1.38 26.70
CA LEU A 190 8.54 0.16 27.35
C LEU A 190 9.99 -0.14 26.98
N ASP A 191 10.78 -0.55 27.97
CA ASP A 191 12.18 -0.98 27.80
C ASP A 191 12.38 -2.30 28.57
N LEU A 192 12.96 -3.32 27.94
CA LEU A 192 13.17 -4.62 28.55
C LEU A 192 14.38 -4.59 29.50
N ASP A 193 14.11 -4.87 30.78
CA ASP A 193 15.16 -4.86 31.79
C ASP A 193 16.11 -6.05 31.63
N GLY A 194 17.41 -5.74 31.54
CA GLY A 194 18.43 -6.80 31.46
C GLY A 194 18.54 -7.48 30.09
N PHE A 195 17.90 -6.98 29.03
CA PHE A 195 17.91 -7.60 27.69
C PHE A 195 19.34 -7.83 27.15
N LYS A 196 20.27 -6.91 27.44
CA LYS A 196 21.68 -7.10 27.10
C LYS A 196 22.27 -8.35 27.74
N ALA A 197 21.98 -8.61 29.01
CA ALA A 197 22.45 -9.82 29.70
C ALA A 197 21.86 -11.10 29.08
N ILE A 198 20.60 -11.06 28.63
CA ILE A 198 20.00 -12.19 27.89
C ILE A 198 20.79 -12.46 26.61
N ASN A 199 21.15 -11.43 25.84
CA ASN A 199 22.00 -11.61 24.66
C ASN A 199 23.39 -12.15 24.99
N ASP A 200 23.99 -11.63 26.04
CA ASP A 200 25.36 -12.01 26.46
C ASP A 200 25.39 -13.47 26.98
N ASP A 201 24.34 -13.93 27.70
CA ASP A 201 24.26 -15.25 28.32
C ASP A 201 23.74 -16.33 27.37
N TYR A 202 22.76 -16.02 26.50
CA TYR A 202 22.04 -16.99 25.66
C TYR A 202 22.25 -16.78 24.16
N GLY A 203 22.93 -15.73 23.77
CA GLY A 203 23.18 -15.37 22.37
C GLY A 203 22.05 -14.58 21.72
N HIS A 204 22.37 -13.88 20.60
CA HIS A 204 21.45 -12.99 19.90
C HIS A 204 20.20 -13.69 19.35
N ALA A 205 20.31 -14.96 18.95
CA ALA A 205 19.15 -15.72 18.46
C ALA A 205 18.06 -15.89 19.53
N VAL A 206 18.45 -16.09 20.79
CA VAL A 206 17.51 -16.15 21.92
C VAL A 206 16.96 -14.77 22.24
N GLY A 207 17.79 -13.73 22.18
CA GLY A 207 17.34 -12.34 22.32
C GLY A 207 16.30 -11.97 21.28
N ASP A 208 16.51 -12.34 20.01
CA ASP A 208 15.55 -12.13 18.93
C ASP A 208 14.22 -12.85 19.20
N ALA A 209 14.25 -14.09 19.65
CA ALA A 209 13.05 -14.85 20.03
C ALA A 209 12.32 -14.23 21.24
N VAL A 210 13.04 -13.65 22.20
CA VAL A 210 12.44 -12.86 23.30
C VAL A 210 11.70 -11.64 22.76
N LEU A 211 12.29 -10.89 21.83
CA LEU A 211 11.67 -9.71 21.21
C LEU A 211 10.42 -10.07 20.41
N GLU A 212 10.46 -11.17 19.65
CA GLU A 212 9.29 -11.69 18.93
C GLU A 212 8.15 -12.07 19.88
N GLU A 213 8.47 -12.77 20.98
CA GLU A 213 7.48 -13.17 21.98
C GLU A 213 6.88 -11.96 22.70
N VAL A 214 7.69 -10.96 23.06
CA VAL A 214 7.22 -9.69 23.61
C VAL A 214 6.25 -9.01 22.63
N GLY A 215 6.63 -8.90 21.37
CA GLY A 215 5.77 -8.33 20.33
C GLY A 215 4.43 -9.09 20.18
N ARG A 216 4.48 -10.42 20.24
CA ARG A 216 3.30 -11.30 20.20
C ARG A 216 2.36 -11.07 21.42
N ARG A 217 2.94 -11.00 22.62
CA ARG A 217 2.19 -10.74 23.87
C ARG A 217 1.53 -9.37 23.83
N LEU A 218 2.25 -8.33 23.43
CA LEU A 218 1.70 -6.98 23.29
C LEU A 218 0.49 -6.99 22.34
N ARG A 219 0.60 -7.64 21.16
CA ARG A 219 -0.53 -7.75 20.22
C ARG A 219 -1.74 -8.46 20.81
N ALA A 220 -1.54 -9.49 21.63
CA ALA A 220 -2.64 -10.26 22.23
C ALA A 220 -3.37 -9.46 23.32
N THR A 221 -2.76 -8.41 23.87
CA THR A 221 -3.28 -7.65 25.02
C THR A 221 -3.99 -6.36 24.63
N VAL A 222 -3.63 -5.78 23.48
CA VAL A 222 -4.20 -4.54 22.99
C VAL A 222 -5.31 -4.82 21.98
N ARG A 223 -6.14 -3.81 21.71
CA ARG A 223 -7.19 -3.87 20.69
C ARG A 223 -6.60 -3.70 19.29
N GLU A 224 -7.39 -4.03 18.28
CA GLU A 224 -6.98 -3.89 16.87
C GLU A 224 -6.69 -2.43 16.49
N GLU A 225 -7.43 -1.48 17.08
CA GLU A 225 -7.25 -0.04 16.88
C GLU A 225 -6.06 0.57 17.62
N ASP A 226 -5.49 -0.13 18.61
CA ASP A 226 -4.32 0.32 19.36
C ASP A 226 -3.04 0.19 18.52
N ILE A 227 -2.09 1.10 18.74
CA ILE A 227 -0.83 1.10 18.01
C ILE A 227 0.24 0.44 18.86
N ILE A 228 1.00 -0.48 18.26
CA ILE A 228 2.19 -1.08 18.87
C ILE A 228 3.36 -0.87 17.92
N ALA A 229 4.45 -0.37 18.44
CA ALA A 229 5.67 -0.14 17.70
C ALA A 229 6.89 -0.69 18.44
N ARG A 230 7.89 -1.15 17.69
CA ARG A 230 9.26 -1.34 18.16
C ARG A 230 10.12 -0.26 17.52
N ILE A 231 10.74 0.57 18.34
CA ILE A 231 11.44 1.77 17.88
C ILE A 231 12.97 1.64 17.87
N GLY A 232 13.50 0.58 18.46
CA GLY A 232 14.91 0.23 18.44
C GLY A 232 15.23 -0.81 19.52
N GLY A 233 16.24 -1.65 19.29
CA GLY A 233 16.74 -2.59 20.30
C GLY A 233 15.65 -3.33 21.08
N ASP A 234 15.57 -3.03 22.36
CA ASP A 234 14.64 -3.55 23.36
C ASP A 234 13.49 -2.58 23.73
N GLU A 235 13.30 -1.53 22.91
CA GLU A 235 12.34 -0.44 23.16
C GLU A 235 11.06 -0.63 22.36
N PHE A 236 9.92 -0.59 23.06
CA PHE A 236 8.58 -0.68 22.46
C PHE A 236 7.74 0.54 22.87
N VAL A 237 6.77 0.87 22.03
CA VAL A 237 5.77 1.91 22.31
C VAL A 237 4.38 1.33 22.07
N VAL A 238 3.49 1.56 23.02
CA VAL A 238 2.06 1.21 22.91
C VAL A 238 1.24 2.47 23.04
N VAL A 239 0.31 2.69 22.10
CA VAL A 239 -0.60 3.84 22.11
C VAL A 239 -2.02 3.34 22.16
N GLN A 240 -2.76 3.78 23.17
CA GLN A 240 -4.13 3.31 23.43
C GLN A 240 -5.09 4.48 23.59
N GLU A 241 -6.24 4.38 22.93
CA GLU A 241 -7.34 5.30 23.13
C GLU A 241 -8.24 4.78 24.27
N CYS A 242 -8.54 5.62 25.24
CA CYS A 242 -9.35 5.26 26.38
C CYS A 242 -10.27 6.40 26.82
N PRO A 243 -11.34 6.12 27.58
CA PRO A 243 -12.13 7.12 28.27
C PRO A 243 -11.24 7.94 29.24
N PRO A 244 -11.56 9.21 29.48
CA PRO A 244 -10.75 10.08 30.36
C PRO A 244 -10.61 9.58 31.80
N ASP A 245 -11.53 8.77 32.29
CA ASP A 245 -11.57 8.18 33.64
C ASP A 245 -10.82 6.84 33.75
N GLN A 246 -10.20 6.34 32.67
CA GLN A 246 -9.53 5.04 32.59
C GLN A 246 -8.07 5.10 32.13
N THR A 247 -7.42 6.22 32.32
CA THR A 247 -6.05 6.46 31.79
C THR A 247 -4.95 5.62 32.47
N ASP A 248 -5.17 5.13 33.69
CA ASP A 248 -4.21 4.28 34.43
C ASP A 248 -4.31 2.78 34.04
N SER A 249 -5.45 2.36 33.48
CA SER A 249 -5.71 0.94 33.16
C SER A 249 -4.78 0.35 32.07
N PRO A 250 -4.35 1.10 31.03
CA PRO A 250 -3.41 0.61 30.01
C PRO A 250 -2.07 0.16 30.60
N ALA A 251 -1.42 1.01 31.39
CA ALA A 251 -0.11 0.71 31.96
C ALA A 251 -0.10 -0.51 32.86
N ALA A 252 -1.09 -0.64 33.76
CA ALA A 252 -1.20 -1.77 34.67
C ALA A 252 -1.38 -3.11 33.94
N ARG A 253 -2.11 -3.11 32.82
CA ARG A 253 -2.26 -4.33 32.00
C ARG A 253 -0.97 -4.74 31.32
N LEU A 254 -0.20 -3.77 30.84
CA LEU A 254 1.11 -4.05 30.22
C LEU A 254 2.11 -4.56 31.23
N GLU A 255 2.16 -3.99 32.45
CA GLU A 255 3.03 -4.48 33.53
C GLU A 255 2.69 -5.94 33.90
N HIS A 256 1.40 -6.26 34.08
CA HIS A 256 0.97 -7.62 34.41
C HIS A 256 1.38 -8.62 33.32
N LEU A 257 1.15 -8.29 32.06
CA LEU A 257 1.52 -9.12 30.90
C LEU A 257 3.03 -9.44 30.86
N MET A 258 3.84 -8.44 31.15
CA MET A 258 5.30 -8.55 31.07
C MET A 258 5.92 -9.18 32.30
N SER A 259 5.15 -9.38 33.38
CA SER A 259 5.63 -10.08 34.58
C SER A 259 5.74 -11.62 34.42
N GLU A 260 5.11 -12.18 33.38
CA GLU A 260 5.17 -13.62 33.11
C GLU A 260 6.48 -13.99 32.40
N ALA A 261 7.18 -15.00 32.93
CA ALA A 261 8.40 -15.52 32.32
C ALA A 261 8.15 -15.98 30.86
N ILE A 262 9.14 -15.79 30.01
CA ILE A 262 9.14 -16.26 28.63
C ILE A 262 9.74 -17.67 28.59
N THR A 263 9.01 -18.62 28.01
CA THR A 263 9.52 -20.01 27.87
C THR A 263 9.90 -20.23 26.41
N LEU A 264 11.20 -20.45 26.15
CA LEU A 264 11.75 -20.72 24.83
C LEU A 264 12.54 -22.04 24.88
N ASP A 265 12.19 -22.98 24.02
CA ASP A 265 12.84 -24.30 23.93
C ASP A 265 13.02 -25.01 25.28
N GLY A 266 12.07 -24.83 26.21
CA GLY A 266 12.10 -25.41 27.56
C GLY A 266 12.92 -24.59 28.58
N ALA A 267 13.62 -23.54 28.18
CA ALA A 267 14.29 -22.60 29.07
C ALA A 267 13.31 -21.50 29.51
N ARG A 268 13.30 -21.22 30.81
CA ARG A 268 12.51 -20.12 31.39
C ARG A 268 13.39 -18.86 31.50
N ILE A 269 13.03 -17.83 30.74
CA ILE A 269 13.73 -16.57 30.72
C ILE A 269 12.87 -15.53 31.44
N GLU A 270 13.43 -14.95 32.49
CA GLU A 270 12.80 -13.83 33.19
C GLU A 270 13.32 -12.54 32.61
N CYS A 271 12.41 -11.75 32.06
CA CYS A 271 12.70 -10.44 31.48
C CYS A 271 11.74 -9.43 32.09
N GLY A 272 12.28 -8.53 32.91
CA GLY A 272 11.51 -7.40 33.46
C GLY A 272 11.20 -6.38 32.38
N VAL A 273 10.30 -5.46 32.67
CA VAL A 273 10.02 -4.29 31.83
C VAL A 273 9.89 -3.02 32.67
N SER A 274 10.53 -1.98 32.22
CA SER A 274 10.34 -0.61 32.73
C SER A 274 9.35 0.11 31.83
N ILE A 275 8.23 0.62 32.39
CA ILE A 275 7.16 1.27 31.63
C ILE A 275 7.00 2.71 32.12
N GLY A 276 6.95 3.65 31.17
CA GLY A 276 6.56 5.03 31.39
C GLY A 276 5.34 5.39 30.55
N SER A 277 4.29 5.88 31.17
CA SER A 277 3.05 6.25 30.48
C SER A 277 2.72 7.71 30.65
N VAL A 278 2.24 8.33 29.58
CA VAL A 278 1.81 9.74 29.54
C VAL A 278 0.48 9.85 28.81
N VAL A 279 -0.42 10.65 29.38
CA VAL A 279 -1.69 11.00 28.72
C VAL A 279 -1.42 12.20 27.80
N ALA A 280 -1.92 12.13 26.58
CA ALA A 280 -1.78 13.23 25.62
C ALA A 280 -2.52 14.48 26.11
N GLY A 281 -1.82 15.60 26.16
CA GLY A 281 -2.37 16.93 26.39
C GLY A 281 -2.37 17.76 25.11
N PRO A 282 -3.02 18.92 25.12
CA PRO A 282 -3.14 19.79 23.96
C PRO A 282 -1.79 20.39 23.50
N GLU A 283 -0.78 20.35 24.37
CA GLU A 283 0.58 20.82 24.08
C GLU A 283 1.46 19.80 23.38
N HIS A 284 1.05 18.54 23.30
CA HIS A 284 1.87 17.47 22.76
C HIS A 284 1.62 17.28 21.26
N ASP A 285 2.69 17.33 20.46
CA ASP A 285 2.78 16.65 19.19
C ASP A 285 3.26 15.20 19.37
N SER A 286 3.33 14.42 18.28
CA SER A 286 3.74 13.01 18.34
C SER A 286 5.14 12.83 18.95
N ALA A 287 6.09 13.65 18.55
CA ALA A 287 7.48 13.55 19.02
C ALA A 287 7.62 13.91 20.50
N ALA A 288 6.96 15.00 20.93
CA ALA A 288 6.96 15.44 22.33
C ALA A 288 6.32 14.41 23.25
N LEU A 289 5.24 13.77 22.81
CA LEU A 289 4.53 12.76 23.58
C LEU A 289 5.35 11.48 23.78
N VAL A 290 6.02 11.00 22.72
CA VAL A 290 6.94 9.85 22.83
C VAL A 290 8.12 10.18 23.73
N ALA A 291 8.70 11.38 23.61
CA ALA A 291 9.80 11.82 24.47
C ALA A 291 9.39 11.95 25.95
N ALA A 292 8.17 12.41 26.22
CA ALA A 292 7.64 12.49 27.59
C ALA A 292 7.43 11.09 28.20
N ALA A 293 6.94 10.12 27.41
CA ALA A 293 6.77 8.73 27.84
C ALA A 293 8.12 8.04 28.10
N ASP A 294 9.13 8.28 27.25
CA ASP A 294 10.52 7.81 27.45
C ASP A 294 11.11 8.39 28.75
N ALA A 295 10.98 9.69 28.98
CA ALA A 295 11.44 10.32 30.22
C ALA A 295 10.76 9.71 31.46
N ALA A 296 9.47 9.43 31.41
CA ALA A 296 8.73 8.76 32.48
C ALA A 296 9.27 7.34 32.72
N MET A 297 9.49 6.55 31.66
CA MET A 297 10.08 5.20 31.72
C MET A 297 11.48 5.23 32.35
N TYR A 298 12.32 6.19 31.96
CA TYR A 298 13.67 6.32 32.52
C TYR A 298 13.66 6.57 34.02
N ILE A 299 12.71 7.36 34.54
CA ILE A 299 12.52 7.59 35.99
C ILE A 299 12.16 6.27 36.68
N MET A 300 11.27 5.48 36.10
CA MET A 300 10.88 4.18 36.67
C MET A 300 12.06 3.19 36.66
N LYS A 301 12.81 3.09 35.58
CA LYS A 301 14.01 2.27 35.44
C LYS A 301 15.08 2.59 36.50
N ARG A 302 15.25 3.86 36.84
CA ARG A 302 16.18 4.29 37.92
C ARG A 302 15.69 3.91 39.32
N ARG A 303 14.37 3.89 39.54
CA ARG A 303 13.81 3.50 40.85
C ARG A 303 13.93 1.98 41.07
N SER A 304 13.72 1.18 40.05
CA SER A 304 13.84 -0.31 40.12
C SER A 304 15.29 -0.76 40.39
N ARG A 305 16.31 -0.01 39.95
CA ARG A 305 17.73 -0.33 40.17
C ARG A 305 18.27 0.05 41.53
N ARG A 306 17.58 0.84 42.35
CA ARG A 306 18.05 1.29 43.68
C ARG A 306 17.96 0.28 44.83
N PRO A 307 17.11 -0.76 44.89
CA PRO A 307 17.04 -1.66 46.01
C PRO A 307 18.26 -2.62 46.17
N ASP A 308 19.03 -2.89 45.13
CA ASP A 308 20.10 -3.91 45.17
C ASP A 308 21.47 -3.40 45.67
N GLN A 309 21.68 -2.07 45.80
CA GLN A 309 22.92 -1.55 46.31
C GLN A 309 23.02 -1.53 47.86
N GLU A 310 21.91 -1.69 48.56
CA GLU A 310 21.94 -1.76 50.06
C GLU A 310 22.00 -3.19 50.60
N ARG A 311 21.94 -4.22 49.77
CA ARG A 311 22.01 -5.65 50.21
C ARG A 311 23.35 -6.34 49.99
N SER A 312 24.34 -5.69 49.45
CA SER A 312 25.68 -6.26 49.29
C SER A 312 26.63 -5.76 50.40
N ALA A 313 26.36 -6.19 51.62
CA ALA A 313 27.43 -6.32 52.63
C ALA A 313 27.91 -7.80 52.61
N PRO A 314 29.22 -8.10 52.57
CA PRO A 314 29.68 -9.47 52.36
C PRO A 314 29.47 -10.29 53.65
N GLY A 315 28.53 -11.23 53.59
CA GLY A 315 28.46 -12.35 54.55
C GLY A 315 29.41 -13.48 54.14
N PRO A 316 29.87 -14.30 55.09
CA PRO A 316 31.02 -15.21 54.87
C PRO A 316 30.70 -16.36 53.92
N LEU A 317 31.72 -16.69 53.12
CA LEU A 317 31.80 -17.78 52.14
C LEU A 317 31.26 -19.13 52.67
N SER A 318 30.21 -19.62 52.10
CA SER A 318 29.82 -21.02 52.15
C SER A 318 30.16 -21.64 50.78
N SER A 319 31.07 -22.61 50.85
CA SER A 319 31.54 -23.43 49.75
C SER A 319 30.49 -24.48 49.41
N ASP A 320 29.77 -24.28 48.31
CA ASP A 320 29.19 -25.41 47.55
C ASP A 320 28.94 -24.96 46.10
N ARG A 321 29.87 -25.35 45.25
CA ARG A 321 29.70 -25.24 43.80
C ARG A 321 28.98 -26.48 43.26
N PRO A 322 27.98 -26.39 42.48
CA PRO A 322 27.60 -27.45 41.57
C PRO A 322 28.38 -27.36 40.25
N VAL A 323 28.80 -28.52 39.84
CA VAL A 323 29.66 -28.89 38.72
C VAL A 323 29.05 -28.44 37.38
N ALA A 324 29.93 -27.93 36.54
CA ALA A 324 29.69 -27.60 35.15
C ALA A 324 29.14 -28.79 34.35
N LEU A 325 28.09 -28.57 33.61
CA LEU A 325 27.67 -29.37 32.46
C LEU A 325 28.17 -28.67 31.19
N SER A 326 29.42 -28.96 30.81
CA SER A 326 29.92 -28.81 29.47
C SER A 326 29.80 -30.12 28.72
N GLN A 327 29.44 -30.00 27.44
CA GLN A 327 29.46 -31.02 26.38
C GLN A 327 28.18 -31.80 26.15
N LYS A 328 27.44 -31.35 25.11
CA LYS A 328 27.13 -32.15 23.91
C LYS A 328 26.15 -31.40 23.01
N ILE A 329 26.66 -30.79 21.96
CA ILE A 329 25.98 -30.76 20.67
C ILE A 329 27.10 -30.89 19.63
N ALA A 330 27.11 -32.02 18.96
CA ALA A 330 27.73 -32.24 17.66
C ALA A 330 26.68 -32.00 16.60
#